data_e68717b84626c0301faa48ce2ccba6bc
#
_entry.id   e68717b84626c0301faa48ce2ccba6bc
#
_cell.length_a   1.000
_cell.length_b   1.000
_cell.length_c   1.000
_cell.angle_alpha   90.00
_cell.angle_beta   90.00
_cell.angle_gamma   90.00
#
_symmetry.space_group_name_H-M   'P 1'
#
loop_
_entity.id
_entity.type
_entity.pdbx_description
1 polymer ?
#
loop_
_entity_poly.entity_id
_entity_poly.type
_entity_poly.pdbx_seq_one_letter_code
_entity_poly.pdbx_strand_id
1 'polypeptide(L)' 'MKEYWEILRELREDRDLRQADIAAILGTTQQVYSRYEKGINELPVRHLKTLCMYYGVSADYVLSLNKDNKKR' A
#
# COMPACT_ATOMS: atom_id res chain seq x y z
N MET A 1 1.38 15.38 5.62
CA MET A 1 0.50 14.21 5.42
C MET A 1 1.22 13.19 4.57
N LYS A 2 1.17 11.93 4.95
CA LYS A 2 1.87 10.89 4.22
C LYS A 2 1.12 10.48 2.96
N GLU A 3 1.86 10.21 1.92
CA GLU A 3 1.30 9.63 0.72
C GLU A 3 0.98 8.16 0.93
N TYR A 4 0.05 7.63 0.12
CA TYR A 4 -0.38 6.25 0.32
C TYR A 4 0.78 5.26 0.18
N TRP A 5 1.74 5.54 -0.70
CA TRP A 5 2.86 4.63 -0.88
C TRP A 5 3.79 4.63 0.33
N GLU A 6 3.88 5.73 1.06
CA GLU A 6 4.66 5.76 2.29
C GLU A 6 3.99 4.94 3.38
N ILE A 7 2.67 5.01 3.46
CA ILE A 7 1.91 4.21 4.44
C ILE A 7 2.06 2.73 4.13
N LEU A 8 1.99 2.35 2.85
CA LEU A 8 2.16 0.96 2.47
C LEU A 8 3.56 0.46 2.82
N ARG A 9 4.58 1.29 2.61
CA ARG A 9 5.93 0.90 2.99
C ARG A 9 6.05 0.70 4.50
N GLU A 10 5.43 1.57 5.29
CA GLU A 10 5.48 1.43 6.75
C GLU A 10 4.78 0.15 7.20
N LEU A 11 3.64 -0.17 6.61
CA LEU A 11 2.94 -1.41 6.94
C LEU A 11 3.80 -2.62 6.63
N ARG A 12 4.52 -2.58 5.52
CA ARG A 12 5.42 -3.67 5.15
C ARG A 12 6.58 -3.78 6.14
N GLU A 13 7.22 -2.65 6.44
CA GLU A 13 8.38 -2.64 7.33
C GLU A 13 8.00 -3.04 8.76
N ASP A 14 6.83 -2.64 9.20
CA ASP A 14 6.35 -3.02 10.53
C ASP A 14 6.22 -4.52 10.70
N ARG A 15 6.06 -5.24 9.60
CA ARG A 15 5.92 -6.70 9.61
C ARG A 15 7.20 -7.40 9.19
N ASP A 16 8.30 -6.65 9.08
CA ASP A 16 9.60 -7.20 8.68
C ASP A 16 9.55 -7.93 7.35
N LEU A 17 8.75 -7.41 6.41
CA LEU A 17 8.62 -8.00 5.09
C LEU A 17 9.49 -7.23 4.11
N ARG A 18 9.98 -7.96 3.10
CA ARG A 18 10.78 -7.35 2.04
C ARG A 18 9.88 -6.98 0.86
N GLN A 19 10.38 -6.09 0.01
CA GLN A 19 9.64 -5.73 -1.20
C GLN A 19 9.36 -6.96 -2.07
N ALA A 20 10.31 -7.90 -2.12
CA ALA A 20 10.14 -9.11 -2.91
C ALA A 20 8.96 -9.95 -2.38
N ASP A 21 8.75 -9.95 -1.06
CA ASP A 21 7.63 -10.70 -0.48
C ASP A 21 6.30 -10.13 -0.94
N ILE A 22 6.19 -8.81 -0.93
CA ILE A 22 4.94 -8.17 -1.36
C ILE A 22 4.75 -8.32 -2.86
N ALA A 23 5.82 -8.20 -3.63
CA ALA A 23 5.73 -8.39 -5.07
C ALA A 23 5.18 -9.78 -5.40
N ALA A 24 5.61 -10.80 -4.67
CA ALA A 24 5.10 -12.15 -4.87
C ALA A 24 3.60 -12.24 -4.58
N ILE A 25 3.16 -11.58 -3.49
CA ILE A 25 1.73 -11.55 -3.14
C ILE A 25 0.91 -10.92 -4.25
N LEU A 26 1.45 -9.87 -4.87
CA LEU A 26 0.74 -9.14 -5.93
C LEU A 26 0.92 -9.79 -7.31
N GLY A 27 1.78 -10.80 -7.42
CA GLY A 27 2.04 -11.44 -8.72
C GLY A 27 2.83 -10.57 -9.66
N THR A 28 3.71 -9.73 -9.14
CA THR A 28 4.54 -8.86 -9.95
C THR A 28 6.01 -8.99 -9.54
N THR A 29 6.88 -8.18 -10.12
CA THR A 29 8.31 -8.24 -9.80
C THR A 29 8.65 -7.23 -8.71
N GLN A 30 9.80 -7.47 -8.04
CA GLN A 30 10.26 -6.53 -7.03
C GLN A 30 10.51 -5.15 -7.64
N GLN A 31 11.03 -5.09 -8.85
CA GLN A 31 11.32 -3.82 -9.50
C GLN A 31 10.05 -3.00 -9.72
N VAL A 32 8.98 -3.67 -10.17
CA VAL A 32 7.69 -3.00 -10.37
C VAL A 32 7.14 -2.55 -9.03
N TYR A 33 7.17 -3.42 -8.03
CA TYR A 33 6.63 -3.04 -6.72
C TYR A 33 7.42 -1.90 -6.10
N SER A 34 8.75 -1.89 -6.29
CA SER A 34 9.58 -0.80 -5.77
C SER A 34 9.14 0.55 -6.31
N ARG A 35 8.72 0.60 -7.57
CA ARG A 35 8.25 1.85 -8.16
C ARG A 35 6.93 2.30 -7.55
N TYR A 36 6.09 1.36 -7.15
CA TYR A 36 4.87 1.71 -6.42
C TYR A 36 5.22 2.38 -5.09
N GLU A 37 6.18 1.82 -4.34
CA GLU A 37 6.55 2.37 -3.04
C GLU A 37 7.27 3.70 -3.12
N LYS A 38 7.80 4.03 -4.28
CA LYS A 38 8.46 5.31 -4.49
C LYS A 38 7.54 6.38 -5.05
N GLY A 39 6.30 6.00 -5.35
CA GLY A 39 5.36 6.93 -5.95
C GLY A 39 5.63 7.22 -7.42
N ILE A 40 6.52 6.45 -8.05
CA ILE A 40 6.82 6.65 -9.46
C ILE A 40 5.69 6.15 -10.33
N ASN A 41 5.14 4.99 -10.01
CA ASN A 41 4.00 4.42 -10.71
C ASN A 41 2.82 4.33 -9.75
N GLU A 42 1.65 4.63 -10.26
CA GLU A 42 0.43 4.55 -9.46
C GLU A 42 0.05 3.10 -9.22
N LEU A 43 -0.29 2.79 -7.97
CA LEU A 43 -0.68 1.42 -7.61
C LEU A 43 -2.08 1.13 -8.16
N PRO A 44 -2.24 0.06 -8.95
CA PRO A 44 -3.57 -0.30 -9.42
C PRO A 44 -4.53 -0.60 -8.26
N VAL A 45 -5.80 -0.31 -8.48
CA VAL A 45 -6.82 -0.55 -7.44
C VAL A 45 -6.85 -2.00 -7.01
N ARG A 46 -6.67 -2.95 -7.96
CA ARG A 46 -6.68 -4.37 -7.62
C ARG A 46 -5.58 -4.72 -6.63
N HIS A 47 -4.42 -4.07 -6.75
CA HIS A 47 -3.30 -4.31 -5.81
C HIS A 47 -3.56 -3.63 -4.49
N LEU A 48 -4.14 -2.44 -4.51
CA LEU A 48 -4.52 -1.77 -3.29
C LEU A 48 -5.48 -2.63 -2.47
N LYS A 49 -6.47 -3.21 -3.14
CA LYS A 49 -7.43 -4.08 -2.48
C LYS A 49 -6.73 -5.28 -1.84
N THR A 50 -5.84 -5.92 -2.59
CA THR A 50 -5.11 -7.08 -2.09
C THR A 50 -4.30 -6.72 -0.85
N LEU A 51 -3.60 -5.59 -0.88
CA LEU A 51 -2.76 -5.18 0.23
C LEU A 51 -3.58 -4.77 1.45
N CYS A 52 -4.70 -4.10 1.25
CA CYS A 52 -5.58 -3.77 2.37
C CYS A 52 -6.07 -5.03 3.07
N MET A 53 -6.44 -6.04 2.29
CA MET A 53 -6.87 -7.30 2.87
C MET A 53 -5.73 -8.03 3.56
N TYR A 54 -4.56 -8.00 2.95
CA TYR A 54 -3.38 -8.67 3.51
C TYR A 54 -2.97 -8.05 4.84
N TYR A 55 -2.93 -6.73 4.90
CA TYR A 55 -2.51 -6.02 6.11
C TYR A 55 -3.64 -5.85 7.12
N GLY A 56 -4.87 -6.12 6.73
CA GLY A 56 -6.02 -5.96 7.63
C GLY A 56 -6.34 -4.50 7.91
N VAL A 57 -6.18 -3.64 6.93
CA VAL A 57 -6.45 -2.21 7.06
C VAL A 57 -7.45 -1.79 5.99
N SER A 58 -8.09 -0.65 6.21
CA SER A 58 -9.04 -0.11 5.24
C SER A 58 -8.31 0.70 4.16
N ALA A 59 -8.93 0.80 3.00
CA ALA A 59 -8.43 1.68 1.96
C ALA A 59 -8.49 3.14 2.42
N ASP A 60 -9.48 3.50 3.22
CA ASP A 60 -9.56 4.85 3.76
C ASP A 60 -8.32 5.19 4.58
N TYR A 61 -7.83 4.24 5.35
CA TYR A 61 -6.61 4.46 6.13
C TYR A 61 -5.40 4.67 5.21
N VAL A 62 -5.24 3.78 4.23
CA VAL A 62 -4.10 3.85 3.32
C VAL A 62 -4.13 5.14 2.51
N LEU A 63 -5.29 5.54 2.05
CA LEU A 63 -5.45 6.73 1.21
C LEU A 63 -5.63 8.01 2.03
N SER A 64 -5.63 7.90 3.36
CA SER A 64 -5.76 9.04 4.26
C SER A 64 -7.07 9.80 4.05
N LEU A 65 -8.15 9.06 3.85
CA LEU A 65 -9.46 9.65 3.59
C LEU A 65 -10.34 9.74 4.83
N ASN A 66 -10.02 8.96 5.86
CA ASN A 66 -10.93 8.81 6.99
C ASN A 66 -11.11 10.09 7.79
N LYS A 67 -10.15 10.99 7.77
CA LYS A 67 -10.32 12.23 8.51
C LYS A 67 -11.41 13.13 7.95
N ASP A 68 -11.78 12.89 6.70
CA ASP A 68 -12.84 13.68 6.07
C ASP A 68 -14.22 13.09 6.31
N ASN A 69 -14.27 11.87 6.80
CA ASN A 69 -15.53 11.15 6.94
C ASN A 69 -16.43 11.75 8.01
N LYS A 70 -15.84 12.36 9.00
CA LYS A 70 -16.64 12.93 10.08
C LYS A 70 -17.48 14.10 9.64
N LYS A 71 -17.26 14.59 8.45
CA LYS A 71 -18.03 15.70 7.92
C LYS A 71 -19.30 15.27 7.21
N ARG A 72 -19.54 14.01 7.16
CA ARG A 72 -20.68 13.47 6.40
C ARG A 72 -21.78 13.00 7.28
#